data_67bb58f780d39d19cd1b628e7b9961b3
#
_entry.id   67bb58f780d39d19cd1b628e7b9961b3
#
_cell.length_a   1.000
_cell.length_b   1.000
_cell.length_c   1.000
_cell.angle_alpha   90.00
_cell.angle_beta   90.00
_cell.angle_gamma   90.00
#
_symmetry.space_group_name_H-M   'P 1'
#
loop_
_entity.id
_entity.type
_entity.pdbx_description
1 polymer ?
#
loop_
_entity_poly.entity_id
_entity_poly.type
_entity_poly.pdbx_seq_one_letter_code
_entity_poly.pdbx_strand_id
1 'polypeptide(L)'
;RSVPEIADRRRAVVEALRTETDLRFVNAGGTGSLHRFAGDPVVTELAAGSGLYAPTLFDAYDDFSPRPAMAFALPVVRRPAPGFATAFGGGYVASGEPGWARVPSPVRRGVKLVRTEAVGEVQTPLHGDDAGDLAIGDRVWLRGAKAGELLERFDTVHLVSAGQLVDSVPSYRGEGRNFG
;
A
#
# COMPACT_ATOMS: atom_id res chain seq x y z
N ARG A 1 -8.95 21.51 9.12
CA ARG A 1 -7.87 22.43 9.55
C ARG A 1 -6.95 22.71 8.39
N SER A 2 -6.53 23.95 8.20
CA SER A 2 -5.62 24.33 7.12
C SER A 2 -4.17 23.92 7.42
N VAL A 3 -3.35 23.76 6.37
CA VAL A 3 -1.92 23.46 6.56
C VAL A 3 -1.18 24.56 7.35
N PRO A 4 -1.40 25.86 7.09
CA PRO A 4 -0.82 26.93 7.90
C PRO A 4 -1.19 26.83 9.39
N GLU A 5 -2.45 26.59 9.73
CA GLU A 5 -2.88 26.40 11.11
C GLU A 5 -2.14 25.27 11.82
N ILE A 6 -1.90 24.14 11.12
CA ILE A 6 -1.16 23.01 11.67
C ILE A 6 0.31 23.39 11.91
N ALA A 7 0.93 24.12 10.98
CA ALA A 7 2.31 24.58 11.11
C ALA A 7 2.50 25.55 12.29
N ASP A 8 1.60 26.50 12.44
CA ASP A 8 1.64 27.47 13.56
C ASP A 8 1.47 26.80 14.92
N ARG A 9 0.55 25.85 15.03
CA ARG A 9 0.36 25.06 16.28
C ARG A 9 1.59 24.20 16.59
N ARG A 10 2.21 23.58 15.60
CA ARG A 10 3.45 22.82 15.78
C ARG A 10 4.55 23.74 16.28
N ARG A 11 4.73 24.90 15.65
CA ARG A 11 5.74 25.89 16.06
C ARG A 11 5.56 26.27 17.52
N ALA A 12 4.36 26.65 17.93
CA ALA A 12 4.07 27.03 19.31
C ALA A 12 4.39 25.90 20.31
N VAL A 13 4.06 24.65 19.97
CA VAL A 13 4.39 23.50 20.84
C VAL A 13 5.90 23.27 20.91
N VAL A 14 6.59 23.32 19.78
CA VAL A 14 8.05 23.11 19.73
C VAL A 14 8.78 24.22 20.48
N GLU A 15 8.37 25.49 20.35
CA GLU A 15 8.93 26.60 21.07
C GLU A 15 8.74 26.45 22.59
N ALA A 16 7.54 26.08 23.02
CA ALA A 16 7.28 25.82 24.45
C ALA A 16 8.14 24.64 24.98
N LEU A 17 8.29 23.55 24.23
CA LEU A 17 9.13 22.42 24.64
C LEU A 17 10.61 22.81 24.74
N ARG A 18 11.10 23.67 23.86
CA ARG A 18 12.50 24.14 23.88
C ARG A 18 12.85 24.99 25.08
N THR A 19 11.86 25.54 25.79
CA THR A 19 12.12 26.21 27.07
C THR A 19 12.36 25.24 28.22
N GLU A 20 11.89 24.00 28.08
CA GLU A 20 11.95 22.98 29.12
C GLU A 20 13.05 21.93 28.88
N THR A 21 13.41 21.71 27.61
CA THR A 21 14.36 20.66 27.24
C THR A 21 15.01 20.91 25.90
N ASP A 22 16.22 20.38 25.71
CA ASP A 22 16.88 20.30 24.41
C ASP A 22 16.25 19.23 23.54
N LEU A 23 15.68 19.63 22.41
CA LEU A 23 15.14 18.73 21.41
C LEU A 23 16.23 18.34 20.42
N ARG A 24 16.57 17.06 20.37
CA ARG A 24 17.55 16.53 19.42
C ARG A 24 17.05 16.57 17.97
N PHE A 25 15.74 16.36 17.77
CA PHE A 25 15.06 16.47 16.48
C PHE A 25 13.59 16.79 16.69
N VAL A 26 12.97 17.30 15.66
CA VAL A 26 11.51 17.48 15.53
C VAL A 26 11.08 16.75 14.27
N ASN A 27 10.49 15.58 14.44
CA ASN A 27 9.99 14.77 13.34
C ASN A 27 8.58 15.19 12.95
N ALA A 28 8.32 15.31 11.68
CA ALA A 28 6.99 15.59 11.16
C ALA A 28 6.77 14.97 9.77
N GLY A 29 5.52 15.01 9.35
CA GLY A 29 5.14 14.55 8.04
C GLY A 29 4.73 13.07 8.04
N GLY A 30 4.55 12.60 6.86
CA GLY A 30 4.21 11.26 6.44
C GLY A 30 4.18 11.29 4.92
N THR A 31 4.17 10.16 4.24
CA THR A 31 4.29 10.10 2.77
C THR A 31 3.42 11.12 2.03
N GLY A 32 2.14 11.23 2.39
CA GLY A 32 1.20 12.15 1.76
C GLY A 32 1.39 13.65 2.07
N SER A 33 2.34 14.01 2.92
CA SER A 33 2.52 15.40 3.36
C SER A 33 3.97 15.87 3.43
N LEU A 34 4.94 15.07 2.98
CA LEU A 34 6.36 15.42 3.01
C LEU A 34 6.65 16.77 2.38
N HIS A 35 6.12 17.01 1.19
CA HIS A 35 6.30 18.26 0.43
C HIS A 35 5.77 19.50 1.16
N ARG A 36 4.81 19.33 2.08
CA ARG A 36 4.19 20.43 2.84
C ARG A 36 5.00 20.84 4.08
N PHE A 37 5.91 19.99 4.50
CA PHE A 37 6.77 20.23 5.68
C PHE A 37 8.23 20.41 5.30
N ALA A 38 8.60 20.20 4.05
CA ALA A 38 9.90 20.57 3.52
C ALA A 38 10.06 22.10 3.63
N GLY A 39 11.06 22.54 4.39
CA GLY A 39 11.29 23.97 4.64
C GLY A 39 10.53 24.57 5.85
N ASP A 40 9.76 23.80 6.60
CA ASP A 40 9.19 24.23 7.87
C ASP A 40 10.35 24.50 8.87
N PRO A 41 10.47 25.72 9.44
CA PRO A 41 11.66 26.12 10.20
C PRO A 41 11.85 25.36 11.51
N VAL A 42 10.83 24.70 12.04
CA VAL A 42 10.93 23.93 13.29
C VAL A 42 11.05 22.42 13.04
N VAL A 43 10.83 21.94 11.82
CA VAL A 43 10.95 20.54 11.47
C VAL A 43 12.37 20.23 11.04
N THR A 44 13.02 19.31 11.71
CA THR A 44 14.40 18.91 11.45
C THR A 44 14.49 17.52 10.81
N GLU A 45 13.41 16.75 10.84
CA GLU A 45 13.34 15.41 10.29
C GLU A 45 11.98 15.15 9.64
N LEU A 46 12.00 14.51 8.48
CA LEU A 46 10.80 14.05 7.78
C LEU A 46 10.80 12.53 7.70
N ALA A 47 9.64 11.90 8.00
CA ALA A 47 9.51 10.46 7.95
C ALA A 47 8.44 10.02 6.94
N ALA A 48 8.76 8.97 6.18
CA ALA A 48 7.85 8.34 5.26
C ALA A 48 8.09 6.83 5.25
N GLY A 49 7.09 6.06 5.65
CA GLY A 49 7.13 4.59 5.60
C GLY A 49 6.37 4.04 4.38
N SER A 50 5.09 4.32 4.31
CA SER A 50 4.19 3.80 3.26
C SER A 50 4.59 4.20 1.83
N GLY A 51 5.31 5.30 1.66
CA GLY A 51 5.85 5.73 0.36
C GLY A 51 6.82 4.74 -0.28
N LEU A 52 7.50 3.93 0.54
CA LEU A 52 8.41 2.88 0.05
C LEU A 52 7.66 1.79 -0.74
N TYR A 53 6.41 1.54 -0.41
CA TYR A 53 5.58 0.52 -1.07
C TYR A 53 4.63 1.10 -2.12
N ALA A 54 4.30 2.39 -2.02
CA ALA A 54 3.35 3.08 -2.90
C ALA A 54 2.03 2.30 -3.08
N PRO A 55 1.25 2.06 -2.00
CA PRO A 55 -0.03 1.38 -2.07
C PRO A 55 -1.07 2.21 -2.85
N THR A 56 -2.19 1.56 -3.24
CA THR A 56 -3.22 2.23 -4.06
C THR A 56 -3.90 3.41 -3.39
N LEU A 57 -3.81 3.54 -2.05
CA LEU A 57 -4.28 4.71 -1.31
C LEU A 57 -3.72 6.03 -1.87
N PHE A 58 -2.49 6.03 -2.38
CA PHE A 58 -1.86 7.23 -2.91
C PHE A 58 -2.22 7.54 -4.38
N ASP A 59 -2.92 6.65 -5.07
CA ASP A 59 -3.33 6.88 -6.47
C ASP A 59 -4.34 8.04 -6.60
N ALA A 60 -5.00 8.41 -5.48
CA ALA A 60 -5.94 9.52 -5.40
C ALA A 60 -5.33 10.84 -4.88
N TYR A 61 -4.00 10.92 -4.72
CA TYR A 61 -3.33 12.14 -4.30
C TYR A 61 -2.98 13.01 -5.51
N ASP A 62 -3.30 14.30 -5.45
CA ASP A 62 -3.03 15.24 -6.55
C ASP A 62 -1.59 15.76 -6.54
N ASP A 63 -0.98 15.81 -5.36
CA ASP A 63 0.30 16.50 -5.13
C ASP A 63 1.53 15.64 -5.51
N PHE A 64 1.37 14.33 -5.66
CA PHE A 64 2.46 13.42 -6.05
C PHE A 64 1.94 12.07 -6.58
N SER A 65 2.76 11.41 -7.38
CA SER A 65 2.45 10.10 -7.97
C SER A 65 3.59 9.12 -7.70
N PRO A 66 3.54 8.38 -6.59
CA PRO A 66 4.60 7.43 -6.25
C PRO A 66 4.54 6.20 -7.17
N ARG A 67 5.71 5.63 -7.47
CA ARG A 67 5.76 4.38 -8.24
C ARG A 67 5.40 3.19 -7.36
N PRO A 68 4.45 2.33 -7.78
CA PRO A 68 4.16 1.07 -7.10
C PRO A 68 5.43 0.22 -6.93
N ALA A 69 5.71 -0.20 -5.70
CA ALA A 69 6.90 -0.98 -5.38
C ALA A 69 6.59 -2.32 -4.69
N MET A 70 5.32 -2.60 -4.40
CA MET A 70 4.89 -3.84 -3.78
C MET A 70 3.63 -4.37 -4.45
N ALA A 71 3.64 -5.65 -4.78
CA ALA A 71 2.50 -6.37 -5.30
C ALA A 71 2.52 -7.82 -4.81
N PHE A 72 1.37 -8.48 -4.85
CA PHE A 72 1.25 -9.91 -4.63
C PHE A 72 0.59 -10.58 -5.82
N ALA A 73 0.81 -11.87 -6.00
CA ALA A 73 0.29 -12.65 -7.12
C ALA A 73 -0.68 -13.73 -6.66
N LEU A 74 -1.79 -13.86 -7.36
CA LEU A 74 -2.79 -14.91 -7.13
C LEU A 74 -2.87 -15.81 -8.38
N PRO A 75 -2.91 -17.15 -8.23
CA PRO A 75 -3.11 -18.05 -9.35
C PRO A 75 -4.55 -18.00 -9.84
N VAL A 76 -4.75 -17.98 -11.15
CA VAL A 76 -6.05 -18.19 -11.79
C VAL A 76 -6.42 -19.67 -11.67
N VAL A 77 -7.58 -19.95 -11.10
CA VAL A 77 -8.05 -21.32 -10.85
C VAL A 77 -9.29 -21.69 -11.67
N ARG A 78 -9.99 -20.70 -12.22
CA ARG A 78 -11.22 -20.95 -12.97
C ARG A 78 -11.48 -19.84 -14.01
N ARG A 79 -12.14 -20.24 -15.10
CA ARG A 79 -12.68 -19.32 -16.13
C ARG A 79 -14.16 -19.64 -16.33
N PRO A 80 -15.05 -18.98 -15.57
CA PRO A 80 -16.49 -19.32 -15.57
C PRO A 80 -17.22 -18.90 -16.82
N ALA A 81 -16.76 -17.84 -17.52
CA ALA A 81 -17.37 -17.30 -18.74
C ALA A 81 -16.34 -16.49 -19.54
N PRO A 82 -16.61 -16.16 -20.82
CA PRO A 82 -15.82 -15.19 -21.56
C PRO A 82 -15.71 -13.87 -20.82
N GLY A 83 -14.50 -13.27 -20.77
CA GLY A 83 -14.23 -12.03 -20.05
C GLY A 83 -14.20 -12.15 -18.52
N PHE A 84 -14.29 -13.38 -17.98
CA PHE A 84 -14.22 -13.64 -16.54
C PHE A 84 -13.11 -14.65 -16.21
N ALA A 85 -12.45 -14.39 -15.09
CA ALA A 85 -11.52 -15.31 -14.46
C ALA A 85 -11.75 -15.31 -12.94
N THR A 86 -11.31 -16.37 -12.27
CA THR A 86 -11.33 -16.41 -10.81
C THR A 86 -9.94 -16.76 -10.31
N ALA A 87 -9.37 -15.89 -9.49
CA ALA A 87 -8.11 -16.14 -8.80
C ALA A 87 -8.38 -16.80 -7.44
N PHE A 88 -7.42 -17.57 -6.94
CA PHE A 88 -7.50 -18.22 -5.63
C PHE A 88 -7.02 -17.26 -4.53
N GLY A 89 -7.80 -17.13 -3.46
CA GLY A 89 -7.47 -16.26 -2.33
C GLY A 89 -7.62 -14.78 -2.64
N GLY A 90 -6.94 -13.94 -1.88
CA GLY A 90 -6.85 -12.50 -2.14
C GLY A 90 -7.65 -11.61 -1.19
N GLY A 91 -8.35 -12.16 -0.19
CA GLY A 91 -9.12 -11.42 0.80
C GLY A 91 -8.27 -10.51 1.71
N TYR A 92 -7.28 -9.84 1.15
CA TYR A 92 -6.33 -8.98 1.88
C TYR A 92 -6.82 -7.54 1.92
N VAL A 93 -7.96 -7.35 2.54
CA VAL A 93 -8.56 -6.02 2.76
C VAL A 93 -7.77 -5.29 3.84
N ALA A 94 -7.34 -4.07 3.54
CA ALA A 94 -6.56 -3.27 4.48
C ALA A 94 -7.42 -2.71 5.62
N SER A 95 -6.78 -2.41 6.75
CA SER A 95 -7.40 -1.85 7.96
C SER A 95 -7.99 -0.46 7.75
N GLY A 96 -8.92 -0.07 8.62
CA GLY A 96 -9.66 1.19 8.63
C GLY A 96 -11.13 0.99 8.32
N GLU A 97 -11.84 2.10 8.07
CA GLU A 97 -13.25 2.04 7.70
C GLU A 97 -13.44 1.17 6.44
N PRO A 98 -14.30 0.13 6.49
CA PRO A 98 -14.52 -0.77 5.38
C PRO A 98 -15.00 -0.04 4.12
N GLY A 99 -14.47 -0.45 2.97
CA GLY A 99 -14.86 0.14 1.69
C GLY A 99 -13.85 -0.15 0.58
N TRP A 100 -14.20 0.27 -0.64
CA TRP A 100 -13.38 0.03 -1.83
C TRP A 100 -11.95 0.59 -1.74
N ALA A 101 -11.75 1.66 -0.97
CA ALA A 101 -10.42 2.22 -0.72
C ALA A 101 -9.51 1.32 0.13
N ARG A 102 -10.01 0.20 0.62
CA ARG A 102 -9.27 -0.81 1.39
C ARG A 102 -9.04 -2.11 0.63
N VAL A 103 -9.68 -2.25 -0.51
CA VAL A 103 -9.60 -3.47 -1.33
C VAL A 103 -8.36 -3.41 -2.21
N PRO A 104 -7.61 -4.51 -2.37
CA PRO A 104 -6.50 -4.60 -3.33
C PRO A 104 -6.99 -4.33 -4.76
N SER A 105 -6.09 -3.89 -5.63
CA SER A 105 -6.42 -3.57 -7.02
C SER A 105 -5.53 -4.34 -8.00
N PRO A 106 -6.09 -4.95 -9.07
CA PRO A 106 -5.31 -5.56 -10.12
C PRO A 106 -4.36 -4.56 -10.79
N VAL A 107 -3.15 -5.01 -11.10
CA VAL A 107 -2.12 -4.21 -11.78
C VAL A 107 -2.41 -4.09 -13.28
N ARG A 108 -2.90 -5.17 -13.91
CA ARG A 108 -3.24 -5.21 -15.32
C ARG A 108 -4.48 -4.37 -15.60
N ARG A 109 -4.38 -3.35 -16.46
CA ARG A 109 -5.44 -2.33 -16.66
C ARG A 109 -6.78 -2.90 -17.10
N GLY A 110 -6.81 -3.86 -17.98
CA GLY A 110 -8.04 -4.50 -18.51
C GLY A 110 -8.65 -5.54 -17.57
N VAL A 111 -8.08 -5.75 -16.36
CA VAL A 111 -8.61 -6.68 -15.36
C VAL A 111 -9.16 -5.89 -14.17
N LYS A 112 -10.38 -6.20 -13.75
CA LYS A 112 -11.10 -5.55 -12.65
C LYS A 112 -11.68 -6.59 -11.70
N LEU A 113 -11.85 -6.21 -10.44
CA LEU A 113 -12.60 -7.01 -9.46
C LEU A 113 -14.10 -6.94 -9.76
N VAL A 114 -14.81 -8.05 -9.60
CA VAL A 114 -16.28 -8.07 -9.64
C VAL A 114 -16.81 -7.38 -8.39
N ARG A 115 -17.60 -6.30 -8.57
CA ARG A 115 -17.99 -5.40 -7.48
C ARG A 115 -18.81 -6.05 -6.36
N THR A 116 -19.61 -7.03 -6.65
CA THR A 116 -20.49 -7.70 -5.67
C THR A 116 -19.72 -8.63 -4.73
N GLU A 117 -18.57 -9.19 -5.20
CA GLU A 117 -17.74 -10.12 -4.43
C GLU A 117 -16.43 -9.48 -3.94
N ALA A 118 -15.89 -8.52 -4.71
CA ALA A 118 -14.60 -7.92 -4.44
C ALA A 118 -13.47 -8.96 -4.36
N VAL A 119 -12.87 -9.11 -3.18
CA VAL A 119 -11.82 -10.10 -2.88
C VAL A 119 -12.29 -10.99 -1.74
N GLY A 120 -12.00 -12.27 -1.82
CA GLY A 120 -12.43 -13.25 -0.82
C GLY A 120 -11.29 -14.10 -0.27
N GLU A 121 -11.58 -14.79 0.82
CA GLU A 121 -10.64 -15.72 1.46
C GLU A 121 -10.21 -16.84 0.51
N VAL A 122 -11.17 -17.43 -0.20
CA VAL A 122 -10.98 -18.57 -1.09
C VAL A 122 -10.87 -18.16 -2.54
N GLN A 123 -11.63 -17.15 -2.98
CA GLN A 123 -11.69 -16.75 -4.38
C GLN A 123 -11.83 -15.25 -4.56
N THR A 124 -11.24 -14.76 -5.64
CA THR A 124 -11.33 -13.38 -6.09
C THR A 124 -11.80 -13.38 -7.54
N PRO A 125 -13.09 -13.11 -7.81
CA PRO A 125 -13.62 -13.00 -9.15
C PRO A 125 -13.13 -11.75 -9.89
N LEU A 126 -12.72 -11.96 -11.12
CA LEU A 126 -12.16 -10.93 -12.01
C LEU A 126 -13.00 -10.84 -13.28
N HIS A 127 -13.09 -9.65 -13.86
CA HIS A 127 -13.73 -9.41 -15.13
C HIS A 127 -13.01 -8.33 -15.94
N GLY A 128 -13.33 -8.23 -17.22
CA GLY A 128 -12.84 -7.20 -18.11
C GLY A 128 -12.25 -7.78 -19.39
N ASP A 129 -11.89 -6.89 -20.30
CA ASP A 129 -11.42 -7.30 -21.62
C ASP A 129 -10.18 -8.22 -21.53
N ASP A 130 -9.22 -7.83 -20.69
CA ASP A 130 -8.00 -8.61 -20.49
C ASP A 130 -8.17 -9.82 -19.54
N ALA A 131 -9.29 -9.91 -18.81
CA ALA A 131 -9.55 -11.10 -17.99
C ALA A 131 -9.88 -12.34 -18.84
N GLY A 132 -10.36 -12.13 -20.05
CA GLY A 132 -10.60 -13.20 -21.03
C GLY A 132 -9.32 -13.88 -21.52
N ASP A 133 -8.17 -13.22 -21.45
CA ASP A 133 -6.87 -13.75 -21.89
C ASP A 133 -6.17 -14.60 -20.83
N LEU A 134 -6.61 -14.49 -19.57
CA LEU A 134 -6.00 -15.22 -18.46
C LEU A 134 -6.29 -16.70 -18.55
N ALA A 135 -5.25 -17.53 -18.60
CA ALA A 135 -5.35 -18.99 -18.55
C ALA A 135 -5.36 -19.49 -17.10
N ILE A 136 -5.89 -20.70 -16.87
CA ILE A 136 -5.76 -21.38 -15.57
C ILE A 136 -4.27 -21.64 -15.30
N GLY A 137 -3.82 -21.26 -14.10
CA GLY A 137 -2.42 -21.31 -13.70
C GLY A 137 -1.66 -19.98 -13.85
N ASP A 138 -2.16 -19.05 -14.66
CA ASP A 138 -1.57 -17.72 -14.76
C ASP A 138 -1.55 -17.00 -13.39
N ARG A 139 -0.68 -16.02 -13.28
CA ARG A 139 -0.57 -15.15 -12.10
C ARG A 139 -1.20 -13.80 -12.37
N VAL A 140 -2.19 -13.42 -11.56
CA VAL A 140 -2.72 -12.06 -11.52
C VAL A 140 -2.03 -11.30 -10.41
N TRP A 141 -1.43 -10.17 -10.77
CA TRP A 141 -0.76 -9.30 -9.82
C TRP A 141 -1.73 -8.25 -9.29
N LEU A 142 -1.72 -8.06 -7.96
CA LEU A 142 -2.52 -7.06 -7.28
C LEU A 142 -1.64 -6.19 -6.38
N ARG A 143 -2.00 -4.91 -6.27
CA ARG A 143 -1.43 -3.97 -5.31
C ARG A 143 -2.29 -3.92 -4.06
N GLY A 144 -1.66 -3.90 -2.88
CA GLY A 144 -2.35 -3.66 -1.63
C GLY A 144 -2.84 -2.22 -1.51
N ALA A 145 -3.90 -2.02 -0.74
CA ALA A 145 -4.50 -0.70 -0.53
C ALA A 145 -3.71 0.17 0.45
N LYS A 146 -3.10 -0.42 1.47
CA LYS A 146 -2.24 0.26 2.45
C LYS A 146 -0.84 -0.35 2.46
N ALA A 147 0.10 0.33 3.09
CA ALA A 147 1.54 0.08 3.11
C ALA A 147 1.97 -1.38 3.39
N GLY A 148 2.65 -1.59 4.49
CA GLY A 148 3.28 -2.87 4.84
C GLY A 148 2.33 -3.93 5.42
N GLU A 149 1.09 -3.60 5.73
CA GLU A 149 0.10 -4.50 6.35
C GLU A 149 -0.09 -5.81 5.55
N LEU A 150 0.00 -5.75 4.23
CA LEU A 150 -0.06 -6.92 3.37
C LEU A 150 1.01 -7.96 3.72
N LEU A 151 2.18 -7.54 4.21
CA LEU A 151 3.30 -8.43 4.55
C LEU A 151 2.99 -9.38 5.71
N GLU A 152 1.96 -9.10 6.51
CA GLU A 152 1.46 -10.03 7.53
C GLU A 152 0.86 -11.30 6.93
N ARG A 153 0.54 -11.30 5.63
CA ARG A 153 -0.08 -12.43 4.94
C ARG A 153 0.94 -13.36 4.27
N PHE A 154 2.21 -13.00 4.26
CA PHE A 154 3.25 -13.72 3.54
C PHE A 154 4.49 -13.93 4.43
N ASP A 155 5.04 -15.14 4.39
CA ASP A 155 6.26 -15.48 5.13
C ASP A 155 7.51 -14.96 4.42
N THR A 156 7.45 -14.86 3.09
CA THR A 156 8.59 -14.46 2.24
C THR A 156 8.22 -13.30 1.33
N VAL A 157 9.15 -12.37 1.22
CA VAL A 157 9.10 -11.24 0.27
C VAL A 157 10.22 -11.42 -0.76
N HIS A 158 9.85 -11.41 -2.02
CA HIS A 158 10.78 -11.48 -3.15
C HIS A 158 11.17 -10.06 -3.58
N LEU A 159 12.46 -9.78 -3.61
CA LEU A 159 13.01 -8.52 -4.09
C LEU A 159 13.32 -8.63 -5.58
N VAL A 160 12.75 -7.72 -6.37
CA VAL A 160 12.89 -7.72 -7.83
C VAL A 160 13.51 -6.41 -8.28
N SER A 161 14.55 -6.48 -9.10
CA SER A 161 15.19 -5.34 -9.75
C SER A 161 15.34 -5.62 -11.25
N ALA A 162 14.98 -4.64 -12.08
CA ALA A 162 15.04 -4.76 -13.54
C ALA A 162 14.39 -6.07 -14.09
N GLY A 163 13.30 -6.51 -13.47
CA GLY A 163 12.59 -7.74 -13.87
C GLY A 163 13.24 -9.05 -13.41
N GLN A 164 14.33 -9.00 -12.66
CA GLN A 164 15.03 -10.17 -12.13
C GLN A 164 14.82 -10.29 -10.62
N LEU A 165 14.63 -11.51 -10.14
CA LEU A 165 14.66 -11.82 -8.72
C LEU A 165 16.11 -11.64 -8.24
N VAL A 166 16.32 -10.69 -7.32
CA VAL A 166 17.66 -10.40 -6.77
C VAL A 166 17.84 -10.96 -5.37
N ASP A 167 16.75 -11.14 -4.61
CA ASP A 167 16.81 -11.71 -3.27
C ASP A 167 15.43 -12.17 -2.79
N SER A 168 15.39 -12.93 -1.69
CA SER A 168 14.17 -13.36 -1.00
C SER A 168 14.40 -13.26 0.50
N VAL A 169 13.61 -12.44 1.17
CA VAL A 169 13.76 -12.15 2.60
C VAL A 169 12.50 -12.54 3.37
N PRO A 170 12.61 -12.93 4.65
CA PRO A 170 11.44 -13.18 5.47
C PRO A 170 10.71 -11.86 5.79
N SER A 171 9.39 -11.93 5.91
CA SER A 171 8.59 -10.91 6.59
C SER A 171 8.66 -11.11 8.11
N TYR A 172 8.04 -10.22 8.90
CA TYR A 172 7.88 -10.46 10.34
C TYR A 172 7.18 -11.79 10.62
N ARG A 173 6.20 -12.15 9.82
CA ARG A 173 5.51 -13.44 9.90
C ARG A 173 6.48 -14.59 9.62
N GLY A 174 7.28 -14.50 8.58
CA GLY A 174 8.30 -15.49 8.24
C GLY A 174 9.37 -15.67 9.31
N GLU A 175 9.63 -14.62 10.10
CA GLU A 175 10.50 -14.69 11.28
C GLU A 175 9.78 -15.18 12.55
N GLY A 176 8.48 -15.48 12.47
CA GLY A 176 7.67 -15.88 13.62
C GLY A 176 7.44 -14.74 14.63
N ARG A 177 7.52 -13.48 14.19
CA ARG A 177 7.38 -12.30 15.05
C ARG A 177 6.02 -11.64 14.86
N ASN A 178 5.42 -11.25 15.98
CA ASN A 178 4.22 -10.45 16.04
C ASN A 178 4.42 -9.38 17.13
N PHE A 179 4.21 -8.12 16.79
CA PHE A 179 4.48 -7.00 17.69
C PHE A 179 3.22 -6.22 18.12
N GLY A 180 2.03 -6.75 17.83
CA GLY A 180 0.77 -6.13 18.20
C GLY A 180 -0.39 -7.10 18.24
#